data_5d42f175f6cd427fb79f8877e1bcd075
#
_entry.id   5d42f175f6cd427fb79f8877e1bcd075
#
_cell.length_a   1.000
_cell.length_b   1.000
_cell.length_c   1.000
_cell.angle_alpha   90.00
_cell.angle_beta   90.00
_cell.angle_gamma   90.00
#
_symmetry.space_group_name_H-M   'P 1'
#
loop_
_entity.id
_entity.type
_entity.pdbx_description
1 polymer ?
#
loop_
_entity_poly.entity_id
_entity_poly.type
_entity_poly.pdbx_seq_one_letter_code
_entity_poly.pdbx_strand_id
1 'polypeptide(L)'
;MKPQEPTHVHLTGVFTALVTPFTEKGDLDEPALRKLVRRQVAGGVAGVVPCGTTGEAVTLDPDEHERVVAVTVEEARTARRPIRVIAGCGSNDTRKSQKLAERCRKAGADALLVVTPYYNKPTPRGLVEHFRAVADAGHLPLVAYNVPGRTGLNMLPE
;
A
#
# COMPACT_ATOMS: atom_id res chain seq x y z
N MET A 1 22.63 2.34 -18.43
CA MET A 1 22.31 2.05 -17.04
C MET A 1 21.89 0.59 -16.96
N LYS A 2 22.58 -0.25 -16.17
CA LYS A 2 22.17 -1.65 -15.98
C LYS A 2 20.79 -1.65 -15.28
N PRO A 3 19.84 -2.51 -15.66
CA PRO A 3 18.59 -2.68 -14.91
C PRO A 3 18.97 -3.08 -13.48
N GLN A 4 18.49 -2.34 -12.48
CA GLN A 4 18.59 -2.78 -11.10
C GLN A 4 17.82 -4.10 -10.96
N GLU A 5 18.48 -5.13 -10.49
CA GLU A 5 17.79 -6.39 -10.15
C GLU A 5 16.68 -6.09 -9.15
N PRO A 6 15.50 -6.71 -9.31
CA PRO A 6 14.41 -6.52 -8.37
C PRO A 6 14.88 -6.95 -6.98
N THR A 7 14.84 -6.03 -6.03
CA THR A 7 15.13 -6.31 -4.62
C THR A 7 14.12 -7.36 -4.13
N HIS A 8 14.58 -8.58 -3.93
CA HIS A 8 13.76 -9.65 -3.35
C HIS A 8 13.43 -9.29 -1.89
N VAL A 9 12.23 -8.77 -1.66
CA VAL A 9 11.70 -8.54 -0.33
C VAL A 9 10.97 -9.80 0.13
N HIS A 10 11.45 -10.45 1.18
CA HIS A 10 10.73 -11.56 1.79
C HIS A 10 9.55 -11.04 2.61
N LEU A 11 8.34 -11.36 2.18
CA LEU A 11 7.08 -11.03 2.84
C LEU A 11 6.52 -12.28 3.52
N THR A 12 7.06 -12.63 4.69
CA THR A 12 6.65 -13.81 5.48
C THR A 12 6.13 -13.38 6.84
N GLY A 13 5.16 -14.11 7.38
CA GLY A 13 4.55 -13.82 8.68
C GLY A 13 3.24 -13.06 8.56
N VAL A 14 2.83 -12.39 9.64
CA VAL A 14 1.56 -11.66 9.73
C VAL A 14 1.74 -10.20 9.34
N PHE A 15 0.91 -9.73 8.43
CA PHE A 15 0.81 -8.33 8.03
C PHE A 15 -0.59 -7.80 8.39
N THR A 16 -0.66 -6.74 9.18
CA THR A 16 -1.94 -6.18 9.63
C THR A 16 -2.32 -4.95 8.81
N ALA A 17 -3.55 -4.94 8.28
CA ALA A 17 -4.12 -3.75 7.68
C ALA A 17 -4.40 -2.70 8.76
N LEU A 18 -3.99 -1.46 8.50
CA LEU A 18 -4.17 -0.34 9.42
C LEU A 18 -5.40 0.49 9.04
N VAL A 19 -6.11 0.97 10.05
CA VAL A 19 -7.05 2.09 9.87
C VAL A 19 -6.25 3.40 9.75
N THR A 20 -6.84 4.41 9.12
CA THR A 20 -6.31 5.78 9.13
C THR A 20 -7.09 6.58 10.15
N PRO A 21 -6.48 6.95 11.29
CA PRO A 21 -7.18 7.72 12.31
C PRO A 21 -7.27 9.19 11.92
N PHE A 22 -8.43 9.80 12.20
CA PHE A 22 -8.71 11.21 12.00
C PHE A 22 -9.12 11.88 13.30
N THR A 23 -8.87 13.17 13.42
CA THR A 23 -9.36 14.03 14.49
C THR A 23 -10.88 14.27 14.35
N GLU A 24 -11.50 14.82 15.35
CA GLU A 24 -12.91 15.23 15.27
C GLU A 24 -13.19 16.30 14.19
N LYS A 25 -12.14 16.98 13.73
CA LYS A 25 -12.22 17.98 12.64
C LYS A 25 -12.03 17.37 11.26
N GLY A 26 -11.70 16.07 11.18
CA GLY A 26 -11.44 15.36 9.92
C GLY A 26 -9.97 15.43 9.44
N ASP A 27 -9.07 16.04 10.20
CA ASP A 27 -7.64 16.07 9.89
C ASP A 27 -6.99 14.74 10.26
N LEU A 28 -5.90 14.35 9.60
CA LEU A 28 -5.13 13.15 9.94
C LEU A 28 -4.59 13.22 11.39
N ASP A 29 -4.96 12.24 12.23
CA ASP A 29 -4.43 12.10 13.58
C ASP A 29 -3.11 11.29 13.58
N GLU A 30 -2.01 12.00 13.28
CA GLU A 30 -0.69 11.35 13.26
C GLU A 30 -0.28 10.75 14.61
N PRO A 31 -0.49 11.40 15.78
CA PRO A 31 -0.22 10.79 17.07
C PRO A 31 -0.92 9.45 17.28
N ALA A 32 -2.20 9.35 16.89
CA ALA A 32 -2.95 8.09 16.96
C ALA A 32 -2.41 7.05 15.98
N LEU A 33 -2.07 7.44 14.75
CA LEU A 33 -1.46 6.56 13.76
C LEU A 33 -0.11 5.99 14.26
N ARG A 34 0.77 6.83 14.80
CA ARG A 34 2.04 6.39 15.40
C ARG A 34 1.83 5.39 16.54
N LYS A 35 0.87 5.66 17.43
CA LYS A 35 0.50 4.76 18.52
C LYS A 35 -0.01 3.41 17.98
N LEU A 36 -0.80 3.44 16.91
CA LEU A 36 -1.32 2.24 16.26
C LEU A 36 -0.18 1.39 15.69
N VAL A 37 0.76 1.98 14.96
CA VAL A 37 1.93 1.27 14.41
C VAL A 37 2.77 0.66 15.53
N ARG A 38 3.09 1.42 16.59
CA ARG A 38 3.84 0.92 17.76
C ARG A 38 3.16 -0.28 18.42
N ARG A 39 1.84 -0.25 18.49
CA ARG A 39 1.06 -1.39 19.01
C ARG A 39 1.24 -2.65 18.15
N GLN A 40 1.25 -2.51 16.81
CA GLN A 40 1.49 -3.65 15.92
C GLN A 40 2.91 -4.19 16.08
N VAL A 41 3.90 -3.30 16.14
CA VAL A 41 5.30 -3.67 16.42
C VAL A 41 5.42 -4.45 17.73
N ALA A 42 4.79 -3.96 18.81
CA ALA A 42 4.78 -4.63 20.11
C ALA A 42 4.07 -6.00 20.06
N GLY A 43 3.07 -6.15 19.20
CA GLY A 43 2.38 -7.42 18.94
C GLY A 43 3.21 -8.43 18.13
N GLY A 44 4.39 -8.06 17.64
CA GLY A 44 5.31 -8.96 16.94
C GLY A 44 4.92 -9.30 15.50
N VAL A 45 4.12 -8.46 14.83
CA VAL A 45 3.79 -8.66 13.41
C VAL A 45 5.02 -8.52 12.53
N ALA A 46 5.01 -9.18 11.38
CA ALA A 46 6.09 -9.07 10.37
C ALA A 46 6.03 -7.75 9.59
N GLY A 47 4.85 -7.17 9.49
CA GLY A 47 4.66 -5.91 8.81
C GLY A 47 3.25 -5.34 8.96
N VAL A 48 3.06 -4.16 8.36
CA VAL A 48 1.80 -3.43 8.37
C VAL A 48 1.42 -2.96 6.97
N VAL A 49 0.12 -2.76 6.75
CA VAL A 49 -0.43 -2.33 5.46
C VAL A 49 -1.24 -1.04 5.66
N PRO A 50 -0.60 0.14 5.55
CA PRO A 50 -1.31 1.42 5.51
C PRO A 50 -2.00 1.61 4.14
N CYS A 51 -2.98 2.49 4.09
CA CYS A 51 -3.69 2.88 2.86
C CYS A 51 -4.24 1.70 2.04
N GLY A 52 -4.63 0.61 2.71
CA GLY A 52 -5.49 -0.43 2.13
C GLY A 52 -6.97 -0.04 2.20
N THR A 53 -7.86 -1.00 1.95
CA THR A 53 -9.32 -0.81 2.10
C THR A 53 -9.68 -0.42 3.55
N THR A 54 -9.07 -1.07 4.53
CA THR A 54 -9.24 -0.78 5.96
C THR A 54 -8.80 0.64 6.31
N GLY A 55 -7.80 1.16 5.63
CA GLY A 55 -7.26 2.51 5.81
C GLY A 55 -7.93 3.59 4.96
N GLU A 56 -9.09 3.28 4.37
CA GLU A 56 -9.94 4.25 3.64
C GLU A 56 -9.21 4.98 2.49
N ALA A 57 -8.25 4.29 1.83
CA ALA A 57 -7.36 4.87 0.83
C ALA A 57 -8.05 5.64 -0.31
N VAL A 58 -9.30 5.28 -0.63
CA VAL A 58 -10.03 5.91 -1.74
C VAL A 58 -10.53 7.32 -1.43
N THR A 59 -10.64 7.67 -0.15
CA THR A 59 -11.11 8.96 0.34
C THR A 59 -9.98 9.88 0.80
N LEU A 60 -8.75 9.36 0.90
CA LEU A 60 -7.57 10.18 1.19
C LEU A 60 -7.18 11.01 -0.03
N ASP A 61 -6.85 12.27 0.20
CA ASP A 61 -6.17 13.03 -0.83
C ASP A 61 -4.72 12.55 -1.02
N PRO A 62 -4.03 12.93 -2.11
CA PRO A 62 -2.69 12.42 -2.38
C PRO A 62 -1.63 12.80 -1.32
N ASP A 63 -1.80 13.91 -0.63
CA ASP A 63 -0.83 14.38 0.37
C ASP A 63 -1.08 13.71 1.72
N GLU A 64 -2.35 13.53 2.11
CA GLU A 64 -2.74 12.70 3.25
C GLU A 64 -2.25 11.25 3.07
N HIS A 65 -2.48 10.67 1.89
CA HIS A 65 -2.02 9.32 1.57
C HIS A 65 -0.49 9.18 1.73
N GLU A 66 0.28 10.11 1.15
CA GLU A 66 1.74 10.12 1.28
C GLU A 66 2.15 10.27 2.73
N ARG A 67 1.49 11.15 3.49
CA ARG A 67 1.78 11.39 4.91
C ARG A 67 1.51 10.16 5.77
N VAL A 68 0.39 9.46 5.55
CA VAL A 68 0.08 8.19 6.24
C VAL A 68 1.18 7.15 6.00
N VAL A 69 1.62 7.00 4.75
CA VAL A 69 2.69 6.05 4.41
C VAL A 69 4.00 6.47 5.08
N ALA A 70 4.38 7.75 4.99
CA ALA A 70 5.63 8.26 5.57
C ALA A 70 5.67 8.06 7.10
N VAL A 71 4.63 8.45 7.81
CA VAL A 71 4.53 8.26 9.28
C VAL A 71 4.60 6.79 9.66
N THR A 72 3.94 5.92 8.88
CA THR A 72 3.97 4.47 9.11
C THR A 72 5.38 3.91 8.93
N VAL A 73 6.09 4.32 7.88
CA VAL A 73 7.48 3.92 7.61
C VAL A 73 8.42 4.42 8.70
N GLU A 74 8.31 5.67 9.11
CA GLU A 74 9.10 6.25 10.22
C GLU A 74 9.00 5.37 11.47
N GLU A 75 7.79 5.09 11.93
CA GLU A 75 7.57 4.28 13.14
C GLU A 75 8.01 2.81 12.96
N ALA A 76 7.77 2.23 11.80
CA ALA A 76 8.19 0.85 11.50
C ALA A 76 9.72 0.68 11.50
N ARG A 77 10.46 1.71 11.06
CA ARG A 77 11.94 1.71 10.98
C ARG A 77 12.62 2.01 12.32
N THR A 78 12.02 2.88 13.14
CA THR A 78 12.60 3.26 14.45
C THR A 78 12.39 2.21 15.54
N ALA A 79 11.58 1.20 15.30
CA ALA A 79 11.36 0.10 16.21
C ALA A 79 12.65 -0.70 16.48
N ARG A 80 12.83 -1.21 17.71
CA ARG A 80 13.95 -2.11 18.06
C ARG A 80 14.05 -3.34 17.13
N ARG A 81 12.90 -3.81 16.63
CA ARG A 81 12.80 -4.82 15.57
C ARG A 81 12.01 -4.18 14.41
N PRO A 82 12.69 -3.63 13.42
CA PRO A 82 12.02 -3.04 12.26
C PRO A 82 11.09 -4.03 11.57
N ILE A 83 9.91 -3.55 11.19
CA ILE A 83 8.91 -4.35 10.47
C ILE A 83 8.71 -3.80 9.05
N ARG A 84 8.14 -4.62 8.16
CA ARG A 84 7.91 -4.24 6.77
C ARG A 84 6.66 -3.38 6.60
N VAL A 85 6.67 -2.53 5.58
CA VAL A 85 5.51 -1.69 5.20
C VAL A 85 5.11 -2.01 3.76
N ILE A 86 3.90 -2.55 3.57
CA ILE A 86 3.29 -2.77 2.26
C ILE A 86 2.27 -1.66 2.05
N ALA A 87 2.59 -0.64 1.27
CA ALA A 87 1.71 0.51 1.10
C ALA A 87 0.64 0.28 0.04
N GLY A 88 -0.63 0.52 0.37
CA GLY A 88 -1.73 0.51 -0.60
C GLY A 88 -1.59 1.68 -1.57
N CYS A 89 -1.60 1.42 -2.88
CA CYS A 89 -1.53 2.46 -3.92
C CYS A 89 -2.46 2.19 -5.11
N GLY A 90 -3.30 1.15 -5.01
CA GLY A 90 -4.22 0.77 -6.08
C GLY A 90 -5.39 1.75 -6.24
N SER A 91 -5.77 1.97 -7.50
CA SER A 91 -6.93 2.76 -7.91
C SER A 91 -7.51 2.13 -9.17
N ASN A 92 -8.71 2.55 -9.55
CA ASN A 92 -9.30 2.20 -10.85
C ASN A 92 -8.75 3.05 -12.02
N ASP A 93 -7.86 4.00 -11.75
CA ASP A 93 -7.11 4.79 -12.72
C ASP A 93 -5.62 4.39 -12.66
N THR A 94 -5.09 3.83 -13.76
CA THR A 94 -3.71 3.38 -13.85
C THR A 94 -2.72 4.52 -13.61
N ARG A 95 -2.96 5.71 -14.15
CA ARG A 95 -2.08 6.88 -13.97
C ARG A 95 -2.07 7.36 -12.52
N LYS A 96 -3.22 7.33 -11.85
CA LYS A 96 -3.31 7.65 -10.42
C LYS A 96 -2.52 6.62 -9.61
N SER A 97 -2.69 5.33 -9.89
CA SER A 97 -1.96 4.25 -9.21
C SER A 97 -0.43 4.37 -9.42
N GLN A 98 0.02 4.71 -10.61
CA GLN A 98 1.45 4.96 -10.89
C GLN A 98 2.01 6.08 -10.01
N LYS A 99 1.32 7.24 -9.94
CA LYS A 99 1.73 8.37 -9.11
C LYS A 99 1.77 8.02 -7.61
N LEU A 100 0.77 7.28 -7.14
CA LEU A 100 0.73 6.81 -5.75
C LEU A 100 1.88 5.81 -5.47
N ALA A 101 2.18 4.91 -6.40
CA ALA A 101 3.29 3.97 -6.28
C ALA A 101 4.65 4.69 -6.17
N GLU A 102 4.88 5.73 -6.98
CA GLU A 102 6.07 6.58 -6.88
C GLU A 102 6.17 7.27 -5.52
N ARG A 103 5.05 7.82 -4.99
CA ARG A 103 4.99 8.46 -3.68
C ARG A 103 5.27 7.44 -2.56
N CYS A 104 4.68 6.24 -2.61
CA CYS A 104 4.96 5.17 -1.65
C CYS A 104 6.44 4.78 -1.63
N ARG A 105 7.07 4.66 -2.79
CA ARG A 105 8.51 4.40 -2.89
C ARG A 105 9.34 5.52 -2.26
N LYS A 106 9.03 6.79 -2.57
CA LYS A 106 9.72 7.95 -2.00
C LYS A 106 9.58 8.02 -0.49
N ALA A 107 8.41 7.65 0.03
CA ALA A 107 8.15 7.55 1.47
C ALA A 107 8.86 6.36 2.14
N GLY A 108 9.47 5.45 1.38
CA GLY A 108 10.29 4.35 1.89
C GLY A 108 9.52 3.05 2.15
N ALA A 109 8.37 2.82 1.52
CA ALA A 109 7.67 1.53 1.60
C ALA A 109 8.56 0.38 1.09
N ASP A 110 8.35 -0.84 1.61
CA ASP A 110 9.07 -2.05 1.20
C ASP A 110 8.41 -2.74 -0.01
N ALA A 111 7.09 -2.62 -0.13
CA ALA A 111 6.30 -3.21 -1.21
C ALA A 111 5.00 -2.40 -1.42
N LEU A 112 4.33 -2.68 -2.53
CA LEU A 112 3.06 -2.05 -2.92
C LEU A 112 1.92 -3.06 -2.81
N LEU A 113 0.76 -2.64 -2.27
CA LEU A 113 -0.50 -3.38 -2.37
C LEU A 113 -1.37 -2.70 -3.43
N VAL A 114 -1.70 -3.42 -4.50
CA VAL A 114 -2.48 -2.88 -5.61
C VAL A 114 -3.75 -3.68 -5.79
N VAL A 115 -4.89 -3.06 -5.51
CA VAL A 115 -6.21 -3.66 -5.74
C VAL A 115 -6.51 -3.71 -7.24
N THR A 116 -7.22 -4.75 -7.68
CA THR A 116 -7.73 -4.80 -9.06
C THR A 116 -8.61 -3.57 -9.32
N PRO A 117 -8.53 -2.92 -10.52
CA PRO A 117 -9.36 -1.77 -10.84
C PRO A 117 -10.84 -2.07 -10.62
N TYR A 118 -11.45 -1.38 -9.66
CA TYR A 118 -12.85 -1.48 -9.32
C TYR A 118 -13.69 -0.64 -10.28
N TYR A 119 -14.99 -0.96 -10.43
CA TYR A 119 -15.95 -0.25 -11.27
C TYR A 119 -15.71 -0.42 -12.79
N ASN A 120 -14.48 -0.20 -13.29
CA ASN A 120 -14.12 -0.21 -14.72
C ASN A 120 -14.14 -1.62 -15.33
N LYS A 121 -13.97 -2.68 -14.52
CA LYS A 121 -13.95 -4.09 -14.94
C LYS A 121 -13.06 -4.33 -16.17
N PRO A 122 -11.74 -4.12 -16.07
CA PRO A 122 -10.82 -4.32 -17.18
C PRO A 122 -10.83 -5.79 -17.65
N THR A 123 -10.46 -6.01 -18.91
CA THR A 123 -10.19 -7.36 -19.42
C THR A 123 -8.97 -7.97 -18.72
N PRO A 124 -8.79 -9.32 -18.73
CA PRO A 124 -7.61 -9.95 -18.15
C PRO A 124 -6.28 -9.36 -18.66
N ARG A 125 -6.17 -9.15 -19.96
CA ARG A 125 -4.98 -8.48 -20.56
C ARG A 125 -4.81 -7.04 -20.03
N GLY A 126 -5.90 -6.28 -19.94
CA GLY A 126 -5.86 -4.92 -19.40
C GLY A 126 -5.44 -4.91 -17.93
N LEU A 127 -5.83 -5.92 -17.15
CA LEU A 127 -5.42 -6.09 -15.76
C LEU A 127 -3.91 -6.33 -15.65
N VAL A 128 -3.35 -7.22 -16.47
CA VAL A 128 -1.90 -7.47 -16.52
C VAL A 128 -1.13 -6.18 -16.86
N GLU A 129 -1.57 -5.43 -17.87
CA GLU A 129 -0.93 -4.17 -18.24
C GLU A 129 -1.05 -3.10 -17.14
N HIS A 130 -2.18 -3.06 -16.42
CA HIS A 130 -2.34 -2.17 -15.27
C HIS A 130 -1.31 -2.47 -14.17
N PHE A 131 -1.19 -3.72 -13.72
CA PHE A 131 -0.24 -4.10 -12.69
C PHE A 131 1.21 -3.87 -13.14
N ARG A 132 1.52 -4.21 -14.39
CA ARG A 132 2.86 -3.98 -14.97
C ARG A 132 3.22 -2.49 -14.94
N ALA A 133 2.33 -1.62 -15.42
CA ALA A 133 2.55 -0.17 -15.43
C ALA A 133 2.75 0.40 -14.01
N VAL A 134 2.00 -0.10 -13.01
CA VAL A 134 2.14 0.35 -11.62
C VAL A 134 3.46 -0.15 -11.01
N ALA A 135 3.84 -1.41 -11.27
CA ALA A 135 5.09 -1.99 -10.79
C ALA A 135 6.31 -1.25 -11.38
N ASP A 136 6.26 -0.94 -12.68
CA ASP A 136 7.31 -0.20 -13.39
C ASP A 136 7.48 1.22 -12.83
N ALA A 137 6.39 1.92 -12.47
CA ALA A 137 6.45 3.24 -11.87
C ALA A 137 6.96 3.22 -10.43
N GLY A 138 6.53 2.23 -9.66
CA GLY A 138 6.88 2.10 -8.24
C GLY A 138 8.30 1.58 -8.00
N HIS A 139 8.85 0.76 -8.89
CA HIS A 139 10.14 0.07 -8.71
C HIS A 139 10.24 -0.70 -7.38
N LEU A 140 9.12 -1.24 -6.90
CA LEU A 140 9.01 -2.04 -5.69
C LEU A 140 8.26 -3.34 -5.99
N PRO A 141 8.48 -4.40 -5.20
CA PRO A 141 7.64 -5.59 -5.27
C PRO A 141 6.16 -5.24 -5.13
N LEU A 142 5.31 -5.86 -5.94
CA LEU A 142 3.88 -5.60 -5.99
C LEU A 142 3.10 -6.84 -5.52
N VAL A 143 2.18 -6.61 -4.58
CA VAL A 143 1.20 -7.58 -4.11
C VAL A 143 -0.13 -7.26 -4.79
N ALA A 144 -0.56 -8.13 -5.71
CA ALA A 144 -1.84 -7.98 -6.39
C ALA A 144 -2.98 -8.38 -5.44
N TYR A 145 -3.90 -7.45 -5.19
CA TYR A 145 -5.01 -7.64 -4.26
C TYR A 145 -6.33 -7.91 -5.01
N ASN A 146 -6.82 -9.13 -4.87
CA ASN A 146 -8.06 -9.58 -5.49
C ASN A 146 -9.18 -9.63 -4.45
N VAL A 147 -10.24 -8.82 -4.65
CA VAL A 147 -11.40 -8.73 -3.76
C VAL A 147 -12.70 -8.61 -4.56
N PRO A 148 -13.16 -9.70 -5.21
CA PRO A 148 -14.24 -9.67 -6.19
C PRO A 148 -15.53 -9.04 -5.67
N GLY A 149 -15.86 -9.26 -4.41
CA GLY A 149 -17.07 -8.69 -3.78
C GLY A 149 -17.09 -7.15 -3.70
N ARG A 150 -15.93 -6.50 -3.81
CA ARG A 150 -15.81 -5.03 -3.81
C ARG A 150 -15.51 -4.45 -5.18
N THR A 151 -14.76 -5.17 -6.00
CA THR A 151 -14.31 -4.67 -7.31
C THR A 151 -15.24 -5.07 -8.46
N GLY A 152 -16.06 -6.10 -8.26
CA GLY A 152 -16.87 -6.69 -9.32
C GLY A 152 -16.04 -7.41 -10.41
N LEU A 153 -14.78 -7.67 -10.12
CA LEU A 153 -13.82 -8.36 -10.99
C LEU A 153 -13.10 -9.43 -10.19
N ASN A 154 -13.00 -10.64 -10.74
CA ASN A 154 -12.20 -11.72 -10.17
C ASN A 154 -10.94 -11.92 -11.03
N MET A 155 -9.78 -11.77 -10.43
CA MET A 155 -8.49 -12.09 -11.05
C MET A 155 -8.23 -13.59 -10.87
N LEU A 156 -8.09 -14.31 -11.98
CA LEU A 156 -7.77 -15.75 -11.97
C LEU A 156 -6.26 -15.98 -11.91
N PRO A 157 -5.80 -17.16 -11.49
CA PRO A 157 -4.37 -17.47 -11.36
C PRO A 157 -3.59 -17.52 -12.68
N GLU A 158 -4.27 -17.78 -13.80
CA GLU A 158 -3.73 -17.89 -15.18
C GLU A 158 -3.46 -16.58 -15.90
#